data_7f1362e6e2786265350eb9de47d54a48
#
_entry.id   7f1362e6e2786265350eb9de47d54a48
#
_cell.length_a   1.000
_cell.length_b   1.000
_cell.length_c   1.000
_cell.angle_alpha   90.00
_cell.angle_beta   90.00
_cell.angle_gamma   90.00
#
_symmetry.space_group_name_H-M   'P 1'
#
loop_
_entity.id
_entity.type
_entity.pdbx_description
1 polymer ?
#
loop_
_entity_poly.entity_id
_entity_poly.type
_entity_poly.pdbx_seq_one_letter_code
_entity_poly.pdbx_strand_id
1 'polypeptide(L)'
;MLFRSAWLIYNIYKYQAKLFIFLTNWTYLILNLYFLQATILTFSALCYEYSMRREASPSINETQALVEKGSGDDNANQDGKATEEAREEDALRLPQKIFWLLYVISANAGLLVTVGYWTVLFEEDKPIDANNITKHALNSVFMVIDTFLSSIPVRLFHSIYPLLYIVVYLSFTVVYWQLGGTNIQGQPYIYKLLDYNNIEPSTGCFIGFFLLLVQPVLQLMLFGLVKLRDYFRPTHKTMDC
;
A
#
# COMPACT_ATOMS: atom_id res chain seq x y z
N MET A 1 7.61 -3.10 -11.76
CA MET A 1 7.76 -1.66 -11.47
C MET A 1 7.93 -0.82 -12.73
N LEU A 2 8.95 -1.04 -13.57
CA LEU A 2 9.24 -0.24 -14.78
C LEU A 2 8.04 -0.06 -15.74
N PHE A 3 7.29 -1.13 -16.03
CA PHE A 3 6.12 -1.05 -16.91
C PHE A 3 5.06 -0.07 -16.38
N ARG A 4 4.80 -0.08 -15.06
CA ARG A 4 3.82 0.81 -14.43
C ARG A 4 4.25 2.27 -14.45
N SER A 5 5.55 2.53 -14.22
CA SER A 5 6.09 3.89 -14.27
C SER A 5 6.10 4.44 -15.69
N ALA A 6 6.50 3.64 -16.68
CA ALA A 6 6.44 4.03 -18.09
C ALA A 6 4.99 4.35 -18.54
N TRP A 7 4.04 3.55 -18.07
CA TRP A 7 2.64 3.75 -18.37
C TRP A 7 2.07 5.03 -17.71
N LEU A 8 2.49 5.35 -16.48
CA LEU A 8 2.14 6.61 -15.80
C LEU A 8 2.67 7.82 -16.59
N ILE A 9 3.93 7.78 -17.02
CA ILE A 9 4.57 8.84 -17.81
C ILE A 9 3.81 9.06 -19.12
N TYR A 10 3.47 7.98 -19.85
CA TYR A 10 2.67 8.06 -21.08
C TYR A 10 1.33 8.76 -20.85
N ASN A 11 0.62 8.42 -19.77
CA ASN A 11 -0.67 9.05 -19.46
C ASN A 11 -0.54 10.51 -19.03
N ILE A 12 0.50 10.88 -18.29
CA ILE A 12 0.80 12.29 -17.96
C ILE A 12 1.02 13.08 -19.24
N TYR A 13 1.79 12.56 -20.19
CA TYR A 13 2.03 13.21 -21.48
C TYR A 13 0.73 13.37 -22.29
N LYS A 14 -0.12 12.33 -22.32
CA LYS A 14 -1.34 12.29 -23.13
C LYS A 14 -2.47 13.17 -22.57
N TYR A 15 -2.68 13.16 -21.25
CA TYR A 15 -3.85 13.77 -20.61
C TYR A 15 -3.53 15.00 -19.76
N GLN A 16 -2.27 15.38 -19.62
CA GLN A 16 -1.77 16.54 -18.86
C GLN A 16 -2.33 16.59 -17.41
N ALA A 17 -2.62 17.81 -16.90
CA ALA A 17 -3.11 17.99 -15.52
C ALA A 17 -4.46 17.32 -15.24
N LYS A 18 -5.32 17.12 -16.25
CA LYS A 18 -6.61 16.43 -16.09
C LYS A 18 -6.50 14.93 -15.77
N LEU A 19 -5.30 14.36 -15.84
CA LEU A 19 -5.08 13.00 -15.35
C LEU A 19 -5.38 12.87 -13.84
N PHE A 20 -5.01 13.90 -13.07
CA PHE A 20 -5.08 13.86 -11.60
C PHE A 20 -6.46 14.16 -11.02
N ILE A 21 -7.50 14.36 -11.84
CA ILE A 21 -8.86 14.51 -11.32
C ILE A 21 -9.52 13.15 -11.00
N PHE A 22 -9.01 12.02 -11.50
CA PHE A 22 -9.62 10.70 -11.34
C PHE A 22 -9.05 9.92 -10.15
N LEU A 23 -9.92 9.34 -9.32
CA LEU A 23 -9.55 8.49 -8.18
C LEU A 23 -8.62 7.33 -8.58
N THR A 24 -8.87 6.73 -9.75
CA THR A 24 -8.04 5.66 -10.30
C THR A 24 -6.58 6.07 -10.40
N ASN A 25 -6.30 7.30 -10.86
CA ASN A 25 -4.93 7.78 -11.02
C ASN A 25 -4.27 8.13 -9.68
N TRP A 26 -5.03 8.61 -8.70
CA TRP A 26 -4.55 8.78 -7.32
C TRP A 26 -4.15 7.43 -6.72
N THR A 27 -5.04 6.44 -6.83
CA THR A 27 -4.78 5.07 -6.37
C THR A 27 -3.56 4.47 -7.08
N TYR A 28 -3.45 4.68 -8.39
CA TYR A 28 -2.31 4.23 -9.17
C TYR A 28 -0.98 4.88 -8.70
N LEU A 29 -0.99 6.17 -8.39
CA LEU A 29 0.17 6.88 -7.84
C LEU A 29 0.59 6.33 -6.48
N ILE A 30 -0.36 6.20 -5.54
CA ILE A 30 -0.09 5.66 -4.19
C ILE A 30 0.47 4.24 -4.28
N LEU A 31 -0.09 3.42 -5.16
CA LEU A 31 0.39 2.07 -5.40
C LEU A 31 1.83 2.03 -5.96
N ASN A 32 2.19 2.96 -6.85
CA ASN A 32 3.58 3.09 -7.31
C ASN A 32 4.52 3.53 -6.19
N LEU A 33 4.10 4.48 -5.34
CA LEU A 33 4.87 4.90 -4.17
C LEU A 33 5.08 3.76 -3.17
N TYR A 34 4.04 2.96 -2.94
CA TYR A 34 4.13 1.75 -2.12
C TYR A 34 5.19 0.79 -2.66
N PHE A 35 5.12 0.39 -3.94
CA PHE A 35 6.09 -0.54 -4.51
C PHE A 35 7.50 0.04 -4.61
N LEU A 36 7.64 1.36 -4.81
CA LEU A 36 8.94 2.03 -4.75
C LEU A 36 9.55 1.91 -3.36
N GLN A 37 8.78 2.22 -2.32
CA GLN A 37 9.24 2.12 -0.94
C GLN A 37 9.52 0.67 -0.55
N ALA A 38 8.69 -0.29 -0.97
CA ALA A 38 8.95 -1.72 -0.78
C ALA A 38 10.31 -2.12 -1.35
N THR A 39 10.62 -1.68 -2.58
CA THR A 39 11.89 -1.95 -3.24
C THR A 39 13.07 -1.35 -2.47
N ILE A 40 12.96 -0.10 -2.02
CA ILE A 40 14.00 0.58 -1.24
C ILE A 40 14.25 -0.14 0.08
N LEU A 41 13.19 -0.46 0.83
CA LEU A 41 13.31 -1.14 2.12
C LEU A 41 13.93 -2.54 1.98
N THR A 42 13.47 -3.31 0.99
CA THR A 42 14.02 -4.64 0.73
C THR A 42 15.49 -4.57 0.32
N PHE A 43 15.85 -3.64 -0.57
CA PHE A 43 17.24 -3.47 -0.99
C PHE A 43 18.13 -3.03 0.20
N SER A 44 17.66 -2.10 1.03
CA SER A 44 18.39 -1.66 2.24
C SER A 44 18.62 -2.83 3.20
N ALA A 45 17.60 -3.67 3.42
CA ALA A 45 17.71 -4.84 4.29
C ALA A 45 18.72 -5.86 3.74
N LEU A 46 18.70 -6.13 2.42
CA LEU A 46 19.66 -7.03 1.78
C LEU A 46 21.10 -6.49 1.86
N CYS A 47 21.30 -5.19 1.64
CA CYS A 47 22.62 -4.57 1.79
C CYS A 47 23.13 -4.67 3.22
N TYR A 48 22.27 -4.42 4.20
CA TYR A 48 22.62 -4.54 5.62
C TYR A 48 23.00 -5.99 5.97
N GLU A 49 22.19 -6.97 5.58
CA GLU A 49 22.47 -8.39 5.82
C GLU A 49 23.79 -8.82 5.15
N TYR A 50 24.05 -8.37 3.94
CA TYR A 50 25.30 -8.63 3.24
C TYR A 50 26.52 -8.06 3.98
N SER A 51 26.41 -6.81 4.50
CA SER A 51 27.47 -6.17 5.28
C SER A 51 27.76 -6.94 6.56
N MET A 52 26.72 -7.31 7.30
CA MET A 52 26.86 -8.09 8.55
C MET A 52 27.48 -9.46 8.32
N ARG A 53 27.10 -10.17 7.25
CA ARG A 53 27.72 -11.45 6.90
C ARG A 53 29.18 -11.31 6.52
N ARG A 54 29.57 -10.21 5.89
CA ARG A 54 30.95 -9.92 5.53
C ARG A 54 31.81 -9.63 6.76
N GLU A 55 31.28 -8.89 7.74
CA GLU A 55 31.96 -8.62 9.00
C GLU A 55 32.04 -9.85 9.91
N ALA A 56 31.04 -10.72 9.89
CA ALA A 56 31.02 -11.96 10.66
C ALA A 56 31.88 -13.09 10.06
N SER A 57 32.51 -12.88 8.88
CA SER A 57 33.48 -13.81 8.30
C SER A 57 34.88 -13.47 8.86
N PRO A 58 35.34 -14.08 9.95
CA PRO A 58 36.64 -13.75 10.56
C PRO A 58 37.75 -14.10 9.61
N SER A 59 38.70 -13.17 9.43
CA SER A 59 39.97 -13.51 8.82
C SER A 59 40.66 -14.57 9.68
N ILE A 60 41.26 -15.57 9.05
CA ILE A 60 41.91 -16.73 9.69
C ILE A 60 42.89 -16.29 10.79
N ASN A 61 43.38 -15.05 10.75
CA ASN A 61 44.33 -14.48 11.71
C ASN A 61 43.67 -13.99 13.02
N GLU A 62 42.37 -13.67 13.03
CA GLU A 62 41.68 -13.19 14.25
C GLU A 62 41.19 -14.33 15.14
N THR A 63 40.90 -15.51 14.56
CA THR A 63 40.47 -16.67 15.31
C THR A 63 41.56 -17.17 16.27
N GLN A 64 42.86 -16.97 15.97
CA GLN A 64 43.98 -17.31 16.84
C GLN A 64 44.17 -16.33 18.00
N ALA A 65 43.80 -15.05 17.83
CA ALA A 65 43.95 -14.03 18.87
C ALA A 65 42.85 -14.07 19.93
N LEU A 66 41.64 -14.59 19.60
CA LEU A 66 40.52 -14.70 20.53
C LEU A 66 40.63 -15.89 21.50
N VAL A 67 41.39 -16.92 21.15
CA VAL A 67 41.65 -18.08 22.03
C VAL A 67 42.57 -17.70 23.20
N GLU A 68 43.38 -16.66 23.08
CA GLU A 68 44.38 -16.21 24.09
C GLU A 68 43.79 -15.23 25.11
N LYS A 69 42.56 -14.67 24.93
CA LYS A 69 42.00 -13.62 25.77
C LYS A 69 40.71 -14.06 26.51
N GLY A 70 40.76 -15.16 27.15
CA GLY A 70 39.70 -15.62 28.05
C GLY A 70 39.95 -15.17 29.48
N SER A 71 38.96 -14.50 30.07
CA SER A 71 38.73 -14.16 31.47
C SER A 71 38.85 -12.71 31.88
N GLY A 72 37.73 -12.10 32.11
CA GLY A 72 37.53 -10.82 32.78
C GLY A 72 36.06 -10.60 32.99
N ASP A 73 35.58 -10.89 34.21
CA ASP A 73 34.23 -10.65 34.73
C ASP A 73 33.96 -9.12 34.78
N ASP A 74 32.91 -8.66 34.04
CA ASP A 74 32.24 -7.37 34.29
C ASP A 74 30.75 -7.49 33.93
N ASN A 75 29.96 -8.14 34.77
CA ASN A 75 28.53 -8.38 34.58
C ASN A 75 27.69 -7.74 35.69
N ALA A 76 27.45 -6.42 35.64
CA ALA A 76 26.44 -5.86 36.54
C ALA A 76 25.66 -4.62 36.00
N ASN A 77 25.99 -4.06 34.83
CA ASN A 77 25.32 -2.85 34.35
C ASN A 77 24.73 -2.97 32.92
N GLN A 78 24.66 -4.18 32.36
CA GLN A 78 24.20 -4.39 30.98
C GLN A 78 22.69 -4.66 30.86
N ASP A 79 22.02 -5.17 31.89
CA ASP A 79 20.61 -5.58 31.78
C ASP A 79 19.62 -4.42 31.58
N GLY A 80 19.87 -3.27 32.20
CA GLY A 80 18.99 -2.10 32.07
C GLY A 80 19.08 -1.43 30.69
N LYS A 81 20.27 -1.42 30.11
CA LYS A 81 20.53 -0.80 28.80
C LYS A 81 20.07 -1.70 27.66
N ALA A 82 20.27 -3.01 27.78
CA ALA A 82 19.81 -4.00 26.80
C ALA A 82 18.27 -4.06 26.70
N THR A 83 17.54 -3.85 27.81
CA THR A 83 16.07 -3.81 27.81
C THR A 83 15.50 -2.52 27.20
N GLU A 84 16.17 -1.39 27.36
CA GLU A 84 15.76 -0.14 26.70
C GLU A 84 16.09 -0.14 25.20
N GLU A 85 17.26 -0.59 24.81
CA GLU A 85 17.67 -0.76 23.41
C GLU A 85 16.78 -1.76 22.68
N ALA A 86 16.45 -2.91 23.30
CA ALA A 86 15.50 -3.88 22.74
C ALA A 86 14.07 -3.33 22.62
N ARG A 87 13.67 -2.41 23.50
CA ARG A 87 12.35 -1.75 23.45
C ARG A 87 12.28 -0.64 22.40
N GLU A 88 13.41 0.02 22.10
CA GLU A 88 13.51 0.97 20.98
C GLU A 88 13.62 0.26 19.62
N GLU A 89 14.27 -0.91 19.55
CA GLU A 89 14.33 -1.73 18.34
C GLU A 89 12.97 -2.30 17.94
N ASP A 90 12.07 -2.56 18.88
CA ASP A 90 10.73 -3.11 18.60
C ASP A 90 9.73 -2.04 18.14
N ALA A 91 10.07 -0.75 18.26
CA ALA A 91 9.26 0.35 17.75
C ALA A 91 9.45 0.54 16.24
N LEU A 92 8.39 0.33 15.46
CA LEU A 92 8.40 0.60 14.01
C LEU A 92 8.93 2.01 13.74
N ARG A 93 10.01 2.10 12.95
CA ARG A 93 10.57 3.38 12.48
C ARG A 93 9.61 4.08 11.53
N LEU A 94 9.70 5.40 11.41
CA LEU A 94 8.81 6.19 10.56
C LEU A 94 8.68 5.66 9.11
N PRO A 95 9.75 5.24 8.41
CA PRO A 95 9.62 4.66 7.08
C PRO A 95 8.76 3.40 7.03
N GLN A 96 8.83 2.55 8.07
CA GLN A 96 8.03 1.33 8.16
C GLN A 96 6.55 1.63 8.42
N LYS A 97 6.25 2.66 9.23
CA LYS A 97 4.87 3.15 9.45
C LYS A 97 4.26 3.70 8.17
N ILE A 98 5.03 4.49 7.41
CA ILE A 98 4.59 5.02 6.11
C ILE A 98 4.36 3.87 5.11
N PHE A 99 5.29 2.91 5.06
CA PHE A 99 5.18 1.72 4.21
C PHE A 99 3.90 0.92 4.50
N TRP A 100 3.64 0.67 5.78
CA TRP A 100 2.44 -0.01 6.20
C TRP A 100 1.16 0.76 5.86
N LEU A 101 1.15 2.09 6.06
CA LEU A 101 0.02 2.96 5.71
C LEU A 101 -0.25 2.94 4.20
N LEU A 102 0.79 3.06 3.38
CA LEU A 102 0.68 2.98 1.92
C LEU A 102 0.14 1.62 1.48
N TYR A 103 0.57 0.52 2.11
CA TYR A 103 0.03 -0.80 1.83
C TYR A 103 -1.48 -0.87 2.08
N VAL A 104 -1.93 -0.47 3.28
CA VAL A 104 -3.35 -0.55 3.65
C VAL A 104 -4.22 0.29 2.71
N ILE A 105 -3.79 1.51 2.39
CA ILE A 105 -4.52 2.38 1.46
C ILE A 105 -4.50 1.78 0.04
N SER A 106 -3.35 1.35 -0.47
CA SER A 106 -3.20 0.81 -1.83
C SER A 106 -4.02 -0.45 -2.06
N ALA A 107 -4.02 -1.37 -1.08
CA ALA A 107 -4.76 -2.63 -1.18
C ALA A 107 -6.27 -2.37 -1.24
N ASN A 108 -6.79 -1.56 -0.32
CA ASN A 108 -8.22 -1.26 -0.28
C ASN A 108 -8.66 -0.39 -1.47
N ALA A 109 -7.92 0.67 -1.78
CA ALA A 109 -8.26 1.56 -2.89
C ALA A 109 -8.16 0.85 -4.24
N GLY A 110 -7.18 -0.05 -4.41
CA GLY A 110 -7.06 -0.90 -5.60
C GLY A 110 -8.30 -1.79 -5.79
N LEU A 111 -8.73 -2.48 -4.74
CA LEU A 111 -9.95 -3.30 -4.75
C LEU A 111 -11.20 -2.44 -5.01
N LEU A 112 -11.31 -1.28 -4.34
CA LEU A 112 -12.44 -0.38 -4.51
C LEU A 112 -12.55 0.15 -5.94
N VAL A 113 -11.43 0.58 -6.54
CA VAL A 113 -11.38 1.05 -7.93
C VAL A 113 -11.79 -0.07 -8.89
N THR A 114 -11.35 -1.30 -8.65
CA THR A 114 -11.75 -2.45 -9.47
C THR A 114 -13.26 -2.71 -9.36
N VAL A 115 -13.78 -2.86 -8.15
CA VAL A 115 -15.22 -3.09 -7.94
C VAL A 115 -16.02 -1.91 -8.50
N GLY A 116 -15.68 -0.67 -8.15
CA GLY A 116 -16.41 0.52 -8.60
C GLY A 116 -16.41 0.70 -10.12
N TYR A 117 -15.29 0.41 -10.79
CA TYR A 117 -15.22 0.51 -12.24
C TYR A 117 -16.10 -0.54 -12.92
N TRP A 118 -15.92 -1.82 -12.59
CA TRP A 118 -16.61 -2.90 -13.29
C TRP A 118 -18.10 -3.01 -12.96
N THR A 119 -18.55 -2.49 -11.79
CA THR A 119 -19.97 -2.52 -11.41
C THR A 119 -20.74 -1.26 -11.79
N VAL A 120 -20.05 -0.11 -11.91
CA VAL A 120 -20.72 1.21 -11.99
C VAL A 120 -20.31 2.03 -13.21
N LEU A 121 -19.02 2.02 -13.55
CA LEU A 121 -18.47 2.92 -14.57
C LEU A 121 -18.23 2.22 -15.91
N PHE A 122 -18.27 0.90 -15.94
CA PHE A 122 -18.07 0.14 -17.17
C PHE A 122 -19.33 0.24 -18.06
N GLU A 123 -19.14 0.64 -19.31
CA GLU A 123 -20.17 0.68 -20.32
C GLU A 123 -19.97 -0.51 -21.27
N GLU A 124 -20.97 -1.39 -21.39
CA GLU A 124 -20.88 -2.63 -22.19
C GLU A 124 -20.64 -2.37 -23.66
N ASP A 125 -21.07 -1.21 -24.17
CA ASP A 125 -20.90 -0.80 -25.57
C ASP A 125 -19.45 -0.39 -25.90
N LYS A 126 -18.58 -0.23 -24.91
CA LYS A 126 -17.18 0.14 -25.12
C LYS A 126 -16.27 -1.09 -25.11
N PRO A 127 -15.34 -1.20 -26.09
CA PRO A 127 -14.41 -2.31 -26.11
C PRO A 127 -13.51 -2.28 -24.87
N ILE A 128 -13.26 -3.44 -24.28
CA ILE A 128 -12.28 -3.60 -23.20
C ILE A 128 -10.89 -3.49 -23.82
N ASP A 129 -10.19 -2.41 -23.54
CA ASP A 129 -8.82 -2.21 -23.98
C ASP A 129 -7.79 -2.53 -22.89
N ALA A 130 -6.53 -2.63 -23.27
CA ALA A 130 -5.42 -2.88 -22.34
C ALA A 130 -5.31 -1.79 -21.25
N ASN A 131 -5.76 -0.57 -21.56
CA ASN A 131 -5.78 0.55 -20.64
C ASN A 131 -6.81 0.34 -19.50
N ASN A 132 -8.01 -0.16 -19.85
CA ASN A 132 -9.05 -0.48 -18.87
C ASN A 132 -8.59 -1.60 -17.92
N ILE A 133 -8.01 -2.67 -18.47
CA ILE A 133 -7.48 -3.78 -17.68
C ILE A 133 -6.36 -3.29 -16.75
N THR A 134 -5.40 -2.52 -17.28
CA THR A 134 -4.26 -2.04 -16.51
C THR A 134 -4.66 -1.13 -15.36
N LYS A 135 -5.62 -0.24 -15.58
CA LYS A 135 -6.05 0.74 -14.56
C LYS A 135 -7.01 0.15 -13.53
N HIS A 136 -7.88 -0.76 -13.96
CA HIS A 136 -9.04 -1.16 -13.17
C HIS A 136 -9.03 -2.64 -12.74
N ALA A 137 -8.09 -3.47 -13.22
CA ALA A 137 -7.96 -4.85 -12.80
C ALA A 137 -6.57 -5.18 -12.22
N LEU A 138 -5.49 -4.81 -12.91
CA LEU A 138 -4.13 -5.18 -12.48
C LEU A 138 -3.74 -4.59 -11.11
N ASN A 139 -4.31 -3.46 -10.71
CA ASN A 139 -4.06 -2.89 -9.38
C ASN A 139 -4.42 -3.87 -8.26
N SER A 140 -5.62 -4.45 -8.33
CA SER A 140 -6.08 -5.43 -7.35
C SER A 140 -5.30 -6.73 -7.42
N VAL A 141 -5.03 -7.22 -8.63
CA VAL A 141 -4.24 -8.45 -8.82
C VAL A 141 -2.87 -8.33 -8.17
N PHE A 142 -2.16 -7.23 -8.43
CA PHE A 142 -0.84 -7.01 -7.81
C PHE A 142 -0.92 -6.92 -6.29
N MET A 143 -1.94 -6.26 -5.73
CA MET A 143 -2.09 -6.16 -4.28
C MET A 143 -2.47 -7.49 -3.64
N VAL A 144 -3.28 -8.31 -4.30
CA VAL A 144 -3.59 -9.66 -3.81
C VAL A 144 -2.33 -10.53 -3.81
N ILE A 145 -1.57 -10.54 -4.90
CA ILE A 145 -0.29 -11.28 -4.97
C ILE A 145 0.66 -10.79 -3.88
N ASP A 146 0.82 -9.47 -3.71
CA ASP A 146 1.69 -8.88 -2.70
C ASP A 146 1.24 -9.23 -1.28
N THR A 147 -0.07 -9.30 -1.02
CA THR A 147 -0.62 -9.75 0.26
C THR A 147 -0.14 -11.16 0.63
N PHE A 148 -0.04 -12.06 -0.34
CA PHE A 148 0.48 -13.41 -0.12
C PHE A 148 2.02 -13.45 0.00
N LEU A 149 2.74 -12.57 -0.67
CA LEU A 149 4.20 -12.52 -0.64
C LEU A 149 4.73 -11.76 0.60
N SER A 150 4.06 -10.70 1.01
CA SER A 150 4.46 -9.87 2.16
C SER A 150 4.10 -10.51 3.50
N SER A 151 4.67 -9.97 4.59
CA SER A 151 4.31 -10.35 5.97
C SER A 151 3.55 -9.22 6.68
N ILE A 152 3.00 -8.27 5.94
CA ILE A 152 2.36 -7.08 6.50
C ILE A 152 1.07 -7.49 7.22
N PRO A 153 0.90 -7.13 8.51
CA PRO A 153 -0.32 -7.41 9.25
C PRO A 153 -1.44 -6.45 8.87
N VAL A 154 -2.66 -6.96 8.73
CA VAL A 154 -3.87 -6.18 8.52
C VAL A 154 -4.83 -6.39 9.68
N ARG A 155 -5.42 -5.31 10.17
CA ARG A 155 -6.46 -5.33 11.22
C ARG A 155 -7.73 -4.68 10.68
N LEU A 156 -8.89 -5.06 11.23
CA LEU A 156 -10.17 -4.52 10.78
C LEU A 156 -10.28 -3.00 10.98
N PHE A 157 -9.79 -2.48 12.10
CA PHE A 157 -9.78 -1.04 12.38
C PHE A 157 -8.92 -0.19 11.43
N HIS A 158 -8.04 -0.83 10.66
CA HIS A 158 -7.27 -0.12 9.63
C HIS A 158 -8.12 0.40 8.47
N SER A 159 -9.41 0.01 8.41
CA SER A 159 -10.37 0.54 7.43
C SER A 159 -10.53 2.05 7.47
N ILE A 160 -10.18 2.69 8.61
CA ILE A 160 -10.22 4.14 8.74
C ILE A 160 -9.30 4.87 7.75
N TYR A 161 -8.14 4.32 7.42
CA TYR A 161 -7.18 4.96 6.52
C TYR A 161 -7.67 5.04 5.06
N PRO A 162 -8.12 3.94 4.43
CA PRO A 162 -8.72 4.03 3.09
C PRO A 162 -10.03 4.83 3.10
N LEU A 163 -10.80 4.82 4.19
CA LEU A 163 -11.98 5.65 4.32
C LEU A 163 -11.62 7.15 4.28
N LEU A 164 -10.63 7.57 5.07
CA LEU A 164 -10.12 8.95 5.05
C LEU A 164 -9.58 9.33 3.66
N TYR A 165 -8.88 8.43 3.01
CA TYR A 165 -8.40 8.65 1.66
C TYR A 165 -9.55 8.95 0.67
N ILE A 166 -10.65 8.19 0.74
CA ILE A 166 -11.82 8.41 -0.10
C ILE A 166 -12.50 9.74 0.25
N VAL A 167 -12.62 10.07 1.54
CA VAL A 167 -13.19 11.35 1.99
C VAL A 167 -12.36 12.53 1.47
N VAL A 168 -11.04 12.45 1.54
CA VAL A 168 -10.15 13.49 0.96
C VAL A 168 -10.37 13.62 -0.54
N TYR A 169 -10.50 12.50 -1.26
CA TYR A 169 -10.80 12.54 -2.69
C TYR A 169 -12.17 13.16 -2.98
N LEU A 170 -13.22 12.79 -2.26
CA LEU A 170 -14.54 13.37 -2.43
C LEU A 170 -14.56 14.88 -2.13
N SER A 171 -13.85 15.31 -1.08
CA SER A 171 -13.67 16.73 -0.79
C SER A 171 -12.97 17.47 -1.94
N PHE A 172 -11.94 16.86 -2.52
CA PHE A 172 -11.28 17.39 -3.71
C PHE A 172 -12.28 17.53 -4.88
N THR A 173 -13.16 16.55 -5.14
CA THR A 173 -14.11 16.63 -6.25
C THR A 173 -15.11 17.76 -6.09
N VAL A 174 -15.56 18.05 -4.86
CA VAL A 174 -16.44 19.18 -4.54
C VAL A 174 -15.73 20.51 -4.80
N VAL A 175 -14.50 20.67 -4.30
CA VAL A 175 -13.71 21.89 -4.50
C VAL A 175 -13.43 22.10 -6.01
N TYR A 176 -13.05 21.04 -6.71
CA TYR A 176 -12.79 21.10 -8.15
C TYR A 176 -14.02 21.55 -8.95
N TRP A 177 -15.19 21.03 -8.61
CA TRP A 177 -16.46 21.46 -9.20
C TRP A 177 -16.78 22.93 -8.90
N GLN A 178 -16.65 23.39 -7.63
CA GLN A 178 -16.89 24.80 -7.25
C GLN A 178 -15.99 25.79 -7.99
N LEU A 179 -14.77 25.36 -8.34
CA LEU A 179 -13.83 26.16 -9.13
C LEU A 179 -14.10 26.13 -10.65
N GLY A 180 -15.23 25.54 -11.08
CA GLY A 180 -15.58 25.42 -12.51
C GLY A 180 -14.80 24.34 -13.24
N GLY A 181 -14.24 23.37 -12.52
CA GLY A 181 -13.50 22.26 -13.09
C GLY A 181 -14.34 21.38 -14.02
N THR A 182 -13.74 20.90 -15.11
CA THR A 182 -14.40 20.05 -16.11
C THR A 182 -13.61 18.76 -16.34
N ASN A 183 -14.32 17.69 -16.73
CA ASN A 183 -13.68 16.44 -17.16
C ASN A 183 -12.95 16.60 -18.52
N ILE A 184 -12.40 15.49 -19.04
CA ILE A 184 -11.66 15.46 -20.30
C ILE A 184 -12.56 15.86 -21.49
N GLN A 185 -13.87 15.57 -21.42
CA GLN A 185 -14.86 15.90 -22.42
C GLN A 185 -15.43 17.33 -22.27
N GLY A 186 -14.97 18.12 -21.30
CA GLY A 186 -15.44 19.48 -21.02
C GLY A 186 -16.74 19.54 -20.21
N GLN A 187 -17.20 18.42 -19.64
CA GLN A 187 -18.42 18.38 -18.84
C GLN A 187 -18.15 18.82 -17.39
N PRO A 188 -19.11 19.44 -16.67
CA PRO A 188 -18.93 20.03 -15.34
C PRO A 188 -18.93 18.99 -14.21
N TYR A 189 -18.42 17.79 -14.45
CA TYR A 189 -18.26 16.72 -13.47
C TYR A 189 -17.08 15.83 -13.81
N ILE A 190 -16.49 15.18 -12.81
CA ILE A 190 -15.40 14.19 -13.01
C ILE A 190 -16.00 12.85 -13.45
N TYR A 191 -16.98 12.37 -12.72
CA TYR A 191 -17.80 11.21 -13.05
C TYR A 191 -19.26 11.63 -13.14
N LYS A 192 -20.02 11.06 -14.08
CA LYS A 192 -21.46 11.36 -14.24
C LYS A 192 -22.23 11.15 -12.92
N LEU A 193 -21.85 10.16 -12.12
CA LEU A 193 -22.38 9.89 -10.81
C LEU A 193 -22.15 11.05 -9.81
N LEU A 194 -21.10 11.85 -9.99
CA LEU A 194 -20.73 13.01 -9.18
C LEU A 194 -21.04 14.32 -9.92
N ASP A 195 -22.20 14.39 -10.60
CA ASP A 195 -22.69 15.63 -11.19
C ASP A 195 -23.34 16.50 -10.11
N TYR A 196 -22.56 17.40 -9.53
CA TYR A 196 -23.03 18.29 -8.44
C TYR A 196 -24.03 19.36 -8.88
N ASN A 197 -24.22 19.58 -10.19
CA ASN A 197 -25.27 20.49 -10.71
C ASN A 197 -26.63 19.79 -10.74
N ASN A 198 -26.65 18.47 -10.90
CA ASN A 198 -27.86 17.66 -11.00
C ASN A 198 -27.80 16.47 -10.03
N ILE A 199 -27.56 16.75 -8.74
CA ILE A 199 -27.47 15.69 -7.73
C ILE A 199 -28.84 15.06 -7.54
N GLU A 200 -28.95 13.80 -7.92
CA GLU A 200 -30.10 12.97 -7.54
C GLU A 200 -29.91 12.44 -6.11
N PRO A 201 -30.99 12.30 -5.31
CA PRO A 201 -30.93 11.68 -3.99
C PRO A 201 -30.25 10.28 -4.01
N SER A 202 -30.39 9.54 -5.09
CA SER A 202 -29.75 8.26 -5.35
C SER A 202 -28.21 8.33 -5.30
N THR A 203 -27.60 9.43 -5.75
CA THR A 203 -26.15 9.66 -5.70
C THR A 203 -25.61 9.66 -4.27
N GLY A 204 -26.27 10.37 -3.35
CA GLY A 204 -25.92 10.39 -1.94
C GLY A 204 -26.03 9.01 -1.29
N CYS A 205 -27.12 8.30 -1.56
CA CYS A 205 -27.32 6.91 -1.11
C CYS A 205 -26.22 5.98 -1.66
N PHE A 206 -25.84 6.15 -2.92
CA PHE A 206 -24.80 5.36 -3.55
C PHE A 206 -23.43 5.61 -2.92
N ILE A 207 -23.05 6.87 -2.72
CA ILE A 207 -21.78 7.22 -2.04
C ILE A 207 -21.78 6.63 -0.62
N GLY A 208 -22.89 6.82 0.12
CA GLY A 208 -23.05 6.24 1.46
C GLY A 208 -22.91 4.72 1.46
N PHE A 209 -23.53 4.03 0.52
CA PHE A 209 -23.40 2.58 0.34
C PHE A 209 -21.94 2.14 0.11
N PHE A 210 -21.22 2.81 -0.77
CA PHE A 210 -19.82 2.50 -1.02
C PHE A 210 -18.92 2.75 0.20
N LEU A 211 -19.14 3.83 0.93
CA LEU A 211 -18.34 4.17 2.10
C LEU A 211 -18.66 3.28 3.31
N LEU A 212 -19.94 3.01 3.56
CA LEU A 212 -20.38 2.37 4.80
C LEU A 212 -20.53 0.85 4.68
N LEU A 213 -20.68 0.32 3.46
CA LEU A 213 -20.83 -1.12 3.24
C LEU A 213 -19.68 -1.68 2.41
N VAL A 214 -19.47 -1.18 1.20
CA VAL A 214 -18.50 -1.77 0.27
C VAL A 214 -17.08 -1.68 0.85
N GLN A 215 -16.67 -0.51 1.35
CA GLN A 215 -15.33 -0.32 1.90
C GLN A 215 -15.04 -1.23 3.13
N PRO A 216 -15.91 -1.35 4.15
CA PRO A 216 -15.70 -2.31 5.24
C PRO A 216 -15.68 -3.77 4.78
N VAL A 217 -16.49 -4.15 3.79
CA VAL A 217 -16.46 -5.50 3.20
C VAL A 217 -15.14 -5.78 2.51
N LEU A 218 -14.59 -4.83 1.75
CA LEU A 218 -13.27 -4.96 1.13
C LEU A 218 -12.15 -5.10 2.17
N GLN A 219 -12.24 -4.35 3.28
CA GLN A 219 -11.31 -4.50 4.40
C GLN A 219 -11.43 -5.89 5.06
N LEU A 220 -12.65 -6.38 5.24
CA LEU A 220 -12.88 -7.73 5.77
C LEU A 220 -12.32 -8.80 4.83
N MET A 221 -12.48 -8.63 3.52
CA MET A 221 -11.92 -9.52 2.52
C MET A 221 -10.38 -9.50 2.57
N LEU A 222 -9.76 -8.32 2.64
CA LEU A 222 -8.31 -8.20 2.77
C LEU A 222 -7.80 -8.84 4.08
N PHE A 223 -8.50 -8.64 5.18
CA PHE A 223 -8.20 -9.31 6.46
C PHE A 223 -8.30 -10.83 6.33
N GLY A 224 -9.33 -11.34 5.66
CA GLY A 224 -9.50 -12.76 5.36
C GLY A 224 -8.35 -13.34 4.53
N LEU A 225 -7.91 -12.62 3.48
CA LEU A 225 -6.75 -13.02 2.68
C LEU A 225 -5.46 -13.10 3.51
N VAL A 226 -5.24 -12.15 4.42
CA VAL A 226 -4.09 -12.19 5.34
C VAL A 226 -4.18 -13.40 6.28
N LYS A 227 -5.36 -13.69 6.84
CA LYS A 227 -5.56 -14.90 7.67
C LYS A 227 -5.32 -16.18 6.90
N LEU A 228 -5.78 -16.24 5.65
CA LEU A 228 -5.55 -17.37 4.75
C LEU A 228 -4.06 -17.55 4.45
N ARG A 229 -3.36 -16.46 4.14
CA ARG A 229 -1.89 -16.46 3.98
C ARG A 229 -1.20 -17.03 5.22
N ASP A 230 -1.56 -16.53 6.40
CA ASP A 230 -0.92 -16.91 7.67
C ASP A 230 -1.20 -18.39 8.00
N TYR A 231 -2.36 -18.92 7.60
CA TYR A 231 -2.68 -20.34 7.73
C TYR A 231 -1.78 -21.24 6.85
N PHE A 232 -1.47 -20.81 5.65
CA PHE A 232 -0.60 -21.58 4.74
C PHE A 232 0.90 -21.40 4.99
N ARG A 233 1.31 -20.39 5.76
CA ARG A 233 2.72 -20.23 6.12
C ARG A 233 3.05 -21.17 7.27
N PRO A 234 4.06 -22.07 7.10
CA PRO A 234 4.49 -22.90 8.20
C PRO A 234 5.01 -21.97 9.31
N THR A 235 4.42 -22.09 10.50
CA THR A 235 4.99 -21.49 11.70
C THR A 235 6.33 -22.18 11.92
N HIS A 236 7.44 -21.48 11.68
CA HIS A 236 8.71 -21.87 12.27
C HIS A 236 8.52 -21.74 13.78
N LYS A 237 8.07 -22.83 14.43
CA LYS A 237 8.29 -23.02 15.86
C LYS A 237 9.80 -23.01 16.01
N THR A 238 10.35 -21.94 16.58
CA THR A 238 11.66 -22.01 17.21
C THR A 238 11.60 -23.22 18.11
N MET A 239 12.36 -24.26 17.75
CA MET A 239 12.63 -25.34 18.67
C MET A 239 13.51 -24.69 19.75
N ASP A 240 12.85 -24.32 20.84
CA ASP A 240 13.52 -24.06 22.12
C ASP A 240 14.08 -25.43 22.58
N CYS A 241 15.37 -25.63 22.31
CA CYS A 241 16.19 -26.66 22.95
C CYS A 241 16.98 -26.03 24.09
#